data_1f03197a94adc6cda8ee6c974e52f321
#
_entry.id   1f03197a94adc6cda8ee6c974e52f321
#
_cell.length_a   1.000
_cell.length_b   1.000
_cell.length_c   1.000
_cell.angle_alpha   90.00
_cell.angle_beta   90.00
_cell.angle_gamma   90.00
#
_symmetry.space_group_name_H-M   'P 1'
#
loop_
_entity.id
_entity.type
_entity.pdbx_description
1 polymer ?
#
loop_
_entity_poly.entity_id
_entity_poly.type
_entity_poly.pdbx_seq_one_letter_code
_entity_poly.pdbx_strand_id
1 'polypeptide(L)'
;MIRKNHSLICLFFLTLLYSCISLGSDELDNAFKQRSIMISSSNQSCSHFVVWLAETRNQQMRGLMYVKNLPQNTGMLFIYPDSKIRAMWMKNTYISLDMIFIDENGIVSSIEKNTEPQSLKTIRSEKPIKYVLELAEGTTDQIKLIEGDHIYW
;
A
#
# COMPACT_ATOMS: atom_id res chain seq x y z
N MET A 1 -10.75 -53.52 40.34
CA MET A 1 -11.20 -52.13 40.46
C MET A 1 -10.09 -51.22 39.88
N ILE A 2 -10.12 -50.97 38.56
CA ILE A 2 -9.05 -50.28 37.81
C ILE A 2 -9.67 -49.01 37.28
N ARG A 3 -9.25 -47.85 37.86
CA ARG A 3 -9.60 -46.51 37.34
C ARG A 3 -8.68 -46.19 36.18
N LYS A 4 -9.23 -46.06 35.00
CA LYS A 4 -8.54 -45.52 33.81
C LYS A 4 -8.47 -43.98 33.89
N ASN A 5 -7.27 -43.46 33.96
CA ASN A 5 -6.98 -42.04 33.78
C ASN A 5 -7.04 -41.68 32.27
N HIS A 6 -8.13 -41.02 31.85
CA HIS A 6 -8.24 -40.39 30.54
C HIS A 6 -8.20 -38.86 30.68
N SER A 7 -7.08 -38.30 31.05
CA SER A 7 -6.97 -36.86 31.20
C SER A 7 -5.58 -36.29 30.90
N LEU A 8 -4.95 -36.73 29.80
CA LEU A 8 -3.65 -36.15 29.42
C LEU A 8 -3.40 -36.07 27.90
N ILE A 9 -4.40 -36.14 27.04
CA ILE A 9 -4.20 -36.12 25.57
C ILE A 9 -4.79 -34.85 24.91
N CYS A 10 -5.52 -34.01 25.62
CA CYS A 10 -6.15 -32.82 25.02
C CYS A 10 -5.35 -31.50 25.07
N LEU A 11 -4.11 -31.50 25.58
CA LEU A 11 -3.34 -30.24 25.73
C LEU A 11 -2.24 -30.06 24.67
N PHE A 12 -2.10 -30.94 23.69
CA PHE A 12 -1.00 -30.83 22.70
C PHE A 12 -1.43 -30.39 21.31
N PHE A 13 -2.72 -30.08 21.07
CA PHE A 13 -3.23 -29.67 19.75
C PHE A 13 -3.57 -28.19 19.60
N LEU A 14 -3.27 -27.35 20.60
CA LEU A 14 -3.66 -25.92 20.57
C LEU A 14 -2.50 -24.96 20.27
N THR A 15 -1.32 -25.41 19.87
CA THR A 15 -0.16 -24.52 19.61
C THR A 15 0.28 -24.47 18.15
N LEU A 16 -0.46 -25.02 17.20
CA LEU A 16 -0.04 -25.11 15.78
C LEU A 16 -0.86 -24.24 14.82
N LEU A 17 -1.67 -23.28 15.31
CA LEU A 17 -2.54 -22.47 14.46
C LEU A 17 -2.19 -20.95 14.46
N TYR A 18 -0.98 -20.56 14.89
CA TYR A 18 -0.55 -19.16 14.84
C TYR A 18 0.74 -18.98 14.05
N SER A 19 0.78 -19.44 12.81
CA SER A 19 1.90 -19.21 11.91
C SER A 19 1.47 -19.03 10.47
N CYS A 20 0.41 -18.23 10.25
CA CYS A 20 0.13 -17.68 8.93
C CYS A 20 0.43 -16.18 8.96
N ILE A 21 1.68 -15.84 9.32
CA ILE A 21 2.20 -14.48 9.28
C ILE A 21 2.59 -14.18 7.85
N SER A 22 2.06 -13.10 7.31
CA SER A 22 2.21 -12.56 5.98
C SER A 22 3.68 -12.41 5.56
N LEU A 23 4.19 -13.37 4.78
CA LEU A 23 5.53 -13.30 4.17
C LEU A 23 5.75 -12.08 3.25
N GLY A 24 4.73 -11.28 3.00
CA GLY A 24 4.83 -10.12 2.10
C GLY A 24 5.17 -8.80 2.78
N SER A 25 4.83 -8.62 4.07
CA SER A 25 5.14 -7.40 4.81
C SER A 25 6.59 -7.35 5.28
N ASP A 26 7.15 -8.47 5.71
CA ASP A 26 8.51 -8.53 6.26
C ASP A 26 9.58 -8.08 5.25
N GLU A 27 9.38 -8.36 3.97
CA GLU A 27 10.31 -7.93 2.91
C GLU A 27 10.23 -6.42 2.66
N LEU A 28 9.03 -5.84 2.70
CA LEU A 28 8.85 -4.39 2.58
C LEU A 28 9.38 -3.68 3.82
N ASP A 29 9.12 -4.19 5.02
CA ASP A 29 9.58 -3.61 6.29
C ASP A 29 11.12 -3.56 6.40
N ASN A 30 11.81 -4.53 5.81
CA ASN A 30 13.27 -4.55 5.74
C ASN A 30 13.85 -3.59 4.68
N ALA A 31 13.10 -3.29 3.62
CA ALA A 31 13.60 -2.52 2.48
C ALA A 31 13.20 -1.03 2.51
N PHE A 32 12.14 -0.68 3.24
CA PHE A 32 11.54 0.64 3.24
C PHE A 32 11.23 1.11 4.66
N LYS A 33 11.41 2.40 4.91
CA LYS A 33 10.89 3.04 6.12
C LYS A 33 9.38 3.15 6.04
N GLN A 34 8.71 3.15 7.18
CA GLN A 34 7.28 3.39 7.26
C GLN A 34 6.95 4.79 7.78
N ARG A 35 5.80 5.30 7.39
CA ARG A 35 5.21 6.53 7.90
C ARG A 35 3.69 6.41 7.96
N SER A 36 3.10 7.02 8.98
CA SER A 36 1.66 7.25 9.02
C SER A 36 1.29 8.45 8.19
N ILE A 37 0.23 8.31 7.41
CA ILE A 37 -0.38 9.40 6.63
C ILE A 37 -1.87 9.50 6.96
N MET A 38 -2.43 10.68 6.76
CA MET A 38 -3.85 10.94 6.89
C MET A 38 -4.39 11.51 5.58
N ILE A 39 -5.46 10.92 5.07
CA ILE A 39 -6.17 11.38 3.88
C ILE A 39 -7.44 12.07 4.33
N SER A 40 -7.56 13.35 4.02
CA SER A 40 -8.78 14.14 4.28
C SER A 40 -9.55 14.26 2.97
N SER A 41 -10.72 13.62 2.91
CA SER A 41 -11.59 13.71 1.74
C SER A 41 -12.66 14.79 1.91
N SER A 42 -13.13 15.34 0.81
CA SER A 42 -14.10 16.45 0.74
C SER A 42 -15.43 16.17 1.43
N ASN A 43 -15.76 14.90 1.69
CA ASN A 43 -16.92 14.50 2.50
C ASN A 43 -16.68 14.57 4.02
N GLN A 44 -15.62 15.26 4.48
CA GLN A 44 -15.20 15.40 5.88
C GLN A 44 -14.81 14.08 6.57
N SER A 45 -14.47 13.04 5.81
CA SER A 45 -13.89 11.82 6.39
C SER A 45 -12.38 11.89 6.39
N CYS A 46 -11.77 11.38 7.48
CA CYS A 46 -10.32 11.21 7.60
C CYS A 46 -10.02 9.72 7.64
N SER A 47 -9.14 9.28 6.74
CA SER A 47 -8.68 7.90 6.67
C SER A 47 -7.18 7.83 6.99
N HIS A 48 -6.80 6.88 7.83
CA HIS A 48 -5.42 6.71 8.29
C HIS A 48 -4.79 5.50 7.60
N PHE A 49 -3.57 5.68 7.09
CA PHE A 49 -2.78 4.62 6.44
C PHE A 49 -1.36 4.58 7.02
N VAL A 50 -0.75 3.41 6.99
CA VAL A 50 0.69 3.23 7.18
C VAL A 50 1.31 2.91 5.83
N VAL A 51 2.26 3.73 5.38
CA VAL A 51 2.84 3.59 4.05
C VAL A 51 4.34 3.36 4.10
N TRP A 52 4.85 2.52 3.20
CA TRP A 52 6.28 2.39 2.93
C TRP A 52 6.76 3.56 2.07
N LEU A 53 7.93 4.10 2.39
CA LEU A 53 8.49 5.28 1.71
C LEU A 53 9.50 4.86 0.64
N ALA A 54 9.21 5.16 -0.62
CA ALA A 54 10.15 5.01 -1.74
C ALA A 54 10.85 6.36 -2.01
N GLU A 55 11.96 6.59 -1.31
CA GLU A 55 12.70 7.87 -1.31
C GLU A 55 13.89 7.86 -2.28
N THR A 56 14.52 6.69 -2.48
CA THR A 56 15.67 6.54 -3.36
C THR A 56 15.26 6.02 -4.74
N ARG A 57 16.10 6.30 -5.77
CA ARG A 57 15.86 5.78 -7.11
C ARG A 57 15.66 4.26 -7.15
N ASN A 58 16.46 3.50 -6.40
CA ASN A 58 16.33 2.03 -6.36
C ASN A 58 15.00 1.61 -5.72
N GLN A 59 14.58 2.27 -4.64
CA GLN A 59 13.28 2.03 -4.01
C GLN A 59 12.13 2.38 -4.95
N GLN A 60 12.20 3.51 -5.65
CA GLN A 60 11.21 3.92 -6.65
C GLN A 60 11.15 2.97 -7.84
N MET A 61 12.29 2.44 -8.28
CA MET A 61 12.32 1.43 -9.34
C MET A 61 11.73 0.08 -8.90
N ARG A 62 11.88 -0.31 -7.64
CA ARG A 62 11.31 -1.52 -7.08
C ARG A 62 9.81 -1.37 -6.81
N GLY A 63 9.40 -0.29 -6.15
CA GLY A 63 8.01 -0.09 -5.75
C GLY A 63 7.41 -1.32 -5.06
N LEU A 64 6.17 -1.66 -5.39
CA LEU A 64 5.44 -2.85 -4.93
C LEU A 64 5.65 -4.08 -5.84
N MET A 65 6.74 -4.14 -6.61
CA MET A 65 7.07 -5.33 -7.40
C MET A 65 7.15 -6.57 -6.51
N TYR A 66 6.62 -7.69 -7.01
CA TYR A 66 6.60 -9.02 -6.38
C TYR A 66 5.71 -9.14 -5.15
N VAL A 67 5.05 -8.07 -4.72
CA VAL A 67 4.06 -8.10 -3.64
C VAL A 67 2.81 -8.84 -4.13
N LYS A 68 2.35 -9.83 -3.35
CA LYS A 68 1.18 -10.66 -3.67
C LYS A 68 -0.07 -10.23 -2.91
N ASN A 69 0.10 -9.54 -1.81
CA ASN A 69 -0.98 -9.04 -0.97
C ASN A 69 -0.54 -7.76 -0.28
N LEU A 70 -1.37 -6.74 -0.31
CA LEU A 70 -1.16 -5.48 0.40
C LEU A 70 -2.13 -5.45 1.58
N PRO A 71 -1.64 -5.38 2.84
CA PRO A 71 -2.52 -5.32 4.00
C PRO A 71 -3.47 -4.12 3.94
N GLN A 72 -4.64 -4.26 4.54
CA GLN A 72 -5.60 -3.15 4.62
C GLN A 72 -4.96 -1.93 5.30
N ASN A 73 -5.36 -0.74 4.87
CA ASN A 73 -4.86 0.55 5.37
C ASN A 73 -3.33 0.69 5.25
N THR A 74 -2.71 0.00 4.28
CA THR A 74 -1.31 0.20 3.93
C THR A 74 -1.16 0.61 2.47
N GLY A 75 0.04 1.10 2.12
CA GLY A 75 0.36 1.54 0.77
C GLY A 75 1.83 1.86 0.61
N MET A 76 2.20 2.42 -0.54
CA MET A 76 3.55 2.93 -0.77
C MET A 76 3.50 4.37 -1.24
N LEU A 77 4.30 5.23 -0.59
CA LEU A 77 4.45 6.64 -0.96
C LEU A 77 5.80 6.86 -1.63
N PHE A 78 5.76 7.18 -2.90
CA PHE A 78 6.93 7.60 -3.68
C PHE A 78 7.17 9.08 -3.44
N ILE A 79 8.38 9.44 -3.05
CA ILE A 79 8.79 10.82 -2.77
C ILE A 79 9.87 11.21 -3.76
N TYR A 80 9.57 12.16 -4.64
CA TYR A 80 10.52 12.67 -5.63
C TYR A 80 11.20 13.93 -5.15
N PRO A 81 12.44 14.20 -5.57
CA PRO A 81 13.18 15.40 -5.14
C PRO A 81 12.58 16.69 -5.69
N ASP A 82 11.91 16.63 -6.83
CA ASP A 82 11.34 17.77 -7.54
C ASP A 82 9.95 17.47 -8.12
N SER A 83 9.19 18.53 -8.40
CA SER A 83 7.87 18.44 -9.02
C SER A 83 8.03 18.40 -10.55
N LYS A 84 7.61 17.29 -11.17
CA LYS A 84 7.65 17.03 -12.62
C LYS A 84 6.52 16.12 -13.06
N ILE A 85 6.27 16.04 -14.37
CA ILE A 85 5.46 14.97 -14.94
C ILE A 85 6.17 13.64 -14.64
N ARG A 86 5.46 12.73 -13.97
CA ARG A 86 5.97 11.40 -13.61
C ARG A 86 5.29 10.31 -14.43
N ALA A 87 6.04 9.26 -14.66
CA ALA A 87 5.58 8.08 -15.36
C ALA A 87 5.75 6.85 -14.47
N MET A 88 4.68 6.09 -14.30
CA MET A 88 4.61 4.85 -13.53
C MET A 88 4.29 3.70 -14.45
N TRP A 89 4.42 2.48 -13.99
CA TRP A 89 4.10 1.23 -14.66
C TRP A 89 3.76 0.14 -13.64
N MET A 90 3.13 -0.94 -14.11
CA MET A 90 2.79 -2.09 -13.27
C MET A 90 3.73 -3.29 -13.51
N LYS A 91 4.93 -3.05 -14.06
CA LYS A 91 5.92 -4.11 -14.31
C LYS A 91 6.20 -4.91 -13.05
N ASN A 92 6.09 -6.25 -13.13
CA ASN A 92 6.31 -7.18 -12.02
C ASN A 92 5.43 -6.93 -10.78
N THR A 93 4.39 -6.11 -10.87
CA THR A 93 3.42 -5.85 -9.80
C THR A 93 2.22 -6.78 -9.99
N TYR A 94 2.01 -7.70 -9.04
CA TYR A 94 1.04 -8.79 -9.20
C TYR A 94 -0.38 -8.43 -8.76
N ILE A 95 -0.51 -7.33 -8.03
CA ILE A 95 -1.78 -6.83 -7.50
C ILE A 95 -2.22 -5.59 -8.27
N SER A 96 -3.53 -5.41 -8.42
CA SER A 96 -4.11 -4.18 -8.94
C SER A 96 -4.03 -3.08 -7.87
N LEU A 97 -3.74 -1.85 -8.29
CA LEU A 97 -3.53 -0.71 -7.41
C LEU A 97 -4.36 0.48 -7.86
N ASP A 98 -4.68 1.35 -6.91
CA ASP A 98 -5.07 2.72 -7.17
C ASP A 98 -3.82 3.61 -7.03
N MET A 99 -3.45 4.35 -8.08
CA MET A 99 -2.33 5.30 -8.10
C MET A 99 -2.82 6.71 -7.96
N ILE A 100 -2.45 7.39 -6.88
CA ILE A 100 -2.82 8.76 -6.57
C ILE A 100 -1.62 9.66 -6.85
N PHE A 101 -1.74 10.56 -7.82
CA PHE A 101 -0.73 11.57 -8.14
C PHE A 101 -0.96 12.82 -7.30
N ILE A 102 0.08 13.29 -6.59
CA ILE A 102 -0.04 14.32 -5.56
C ILE A 102 0.97 15.42 -5.84
N ASP A 103 0.54 16.67 -5.80
CA ASP A 103 1.41 17.83 -5.99
C ASP A 103 2.34 18.07 -4.80
N GLU A 104 3.17 19.12 -4.88
CA GLU A 104 4.12 19.49 -3.82
C GLU A 104 3.45 19.99 -2.54
N ASN A 105 2.17 20.39 -2.58
CA ASN A 105 1.41 20.88 -1.45
C ASN A 105 0.60 19.77 -0.76
N GLY A 106 0.68 18.51 -1.25
CA GLY A 106 -0.09 17.39 -0.73
C GLY A 106 -1.51 17.29 -1.31
N ILE A 107 -1.80 18.03 -2.38
CA ILE A 107 -3.13 18.03 -3.04
C ILE A 107 -3.16 16.91 -4.10
N VAL A 108 -4.24 16.13 -4.10
CA VAL A 108 -4.48 15.11 -5.13
C VAL A 108 -4.70 15.78 -6.48
N SER A 109 -3.81 15.49 -7.43
CA SER A 109 -3.80 16.05 -8.79
C SER A 109 -4.59 15.20 -9.77
N SER A 110 -4.49 13.87 -9.67
CA SER A 110 -5.22 12.89 -10.47
C SER A 110 -5.18 11.51 -9.81
N ILE A 111 -6.08 10.63 -10.18
CA ILE A 111 -6.18 9.25 -9.67
C ILE A 111 -6.35 8.29 -10.84
N GLU A 112 -5.44 7.32 -10.98
CA GLU A 112 -5.60 6.17 -11.87
C GLU A 112 -6.05 4.97 -11.02
N LYS A 113 -7.27 4.49 -11.27
CA LYS A 113 -7.89 3.42 -10.48
C LYS A 113 -7.75 2.07 -11.16
N ASN A 114 -7.72 1.00 -10.34
CA ASN A 114 -7.78 -0.39 -10.81
C ASN A 114 -6.73 -0.67 -11.91
N THR A 115 -5.47 -0.29 -11.66
CA THR A 115 -4.39 -0.50 -12.63
C THR A 115 -4.20 -1.97 -12.97
N GLU A 116 -3.93 -2.27 -14.24
CA GLU A 116 -3.75 -3.63 -14.73
C GLU A 116 -2.45 -4.26 -14.21
N PRO A 117 -2.49 -5.36 -13.44
CA PRO A 117 -1.30 -6.04 -12.96
C PRO A 117 -0.36 -6.45 -14.09
N GLN A 118 0.96 -6.32 -13.86
CA GLN A 118 2.04 -6.68 -14.78
C GLN A 118 2.05 -5.90 -16.11
N SER A 119 1.19 -4.90 -16.29
CA SER A 119 1.13 -4.07 -17.48
C SER A 119 2.41 -3.25 -17.64
N LEU A 120 2.92 -3.18 -18.89
CA LEU A 120 4.04 -2.31 -19.27
C LEU A 120 3.55 -0.96 -19.83
N LYS A 121 2.23 -0.76 -19.87
CA LYS A 121 1.64 0.52 -20.29
C LYS A 121 2.08 1.60 -19.32
N THR A 122 2.52 2.74 -19.87
CA THR A 122 2.90 3.89 -19.06
C THR A 122 1.66 4.62 -18.54
N ILE A 123 1.62 4.83 -17.23
CA ILE A 123 0.64 5.65 -16.52
C ILE A 123 1.33 6.98 -16.19
N ARG A 124 0.82 8.10 -16.69
CA ARG A 124 1.48 9.41 -16.53
C ARG A 124 0.61 10.37 -15.76
N SER A 125 1.25 11.16 -14.89
CA SER A 125 0.56 12.31 -14.30
C SER A 125 0.25 13.35 -15.39
N GLU A 126 -0.91 13.99 -15.29
CA GLU A 126 -1.32 15.07 -16.21
C GLU A 126 -0.59 16.38 -15.92
N LYS A 127 -0.26 16.62 -14.65
CA LYS A 127 0.41 17.83 -14.15
C LYS A 127 1.72 17.45 -13.46
N PRO A 128 2.65 18.39 -13.24
CA PRO A 128 3.80 18.16 -12.40
C PRO A 128 3.37 17.74 -10.99
N ILE A 129 3.97 16.65 -10.49
CA ILE A 129 3.70 16.09 -9.15
C ILE A 129 5.01 15.81 -8.42
N LYS A 130 4.97 15.78 -7.11
CA LYS A 130 6.12 15.47 -6.27
C LYS A 130 5.97 14.12 -5.57
N TYR A 131 4.75 13.58 -5.47
CA TYR A 131 4.48 12.32 -4.80
C TYR A 131 3.53 11.44 -5.60
N VAL A 132 3.67 10.13 -5.44
CA VAL A 132 2.68 9.15 -5.90
C VAL A 132 2.37 8.24 -4.71
N LEU A 133 1.09 8.07 -4.40
CA LEU A 133 0.63 7.13 -3.39
C LEU A 133 -0.05 5.95 -4.09
N GLU A 134 0.45 4.75 -3.83
CA GLU A 134 -0.13 3.49 -4.29
C GLU A 134 -0.89 2.83 -3.14
N LEU A 135 -2.17 2.53 -3.35
CA LEU A 135 -3.05 1.82 -2.43
C LEU A 135 -3.62 0.57 -3.13
N ALA A 136 -4.17 -0.38 -2.38
CA ALA A 136 -4.90 -1.50 -2.97
C ALA A 136 -6.09 -0.99 -3.81
N GLU A 137 -6.40 -1.71 -4.90
CA GLU A 137 -7.53 -1.37 -5.78
C GLU A 137 -8.84 -1.14 -5.01
N GLY A 138 -9.65 -0.18 -5.46
CA GLY A 138 -10.93 0.17 -4.87
C GLY A 138 -10.84 0.95 -3.56
N THR A 139 -9.63 1.15 -3.00
CA THR A 139 -9.45 1.92 -1.76
C THR A 139 -9.88 3.37 -1.95
N THR A 140 -9.55 3.98 -3.08
CA THR A 140 -9.94 5.38 -3.38
C THR A 140 -11.46 5.56 -3.45
N ASP A 141 -12.19 4.58 -3.98
CA ASP A 141 -13.66 4.58 -4.00
C ASP A 141 -14.24 4.41 -2.60
N GLN A 142 -13.68 3.49 -1.82
CA GLN A 142 -14.11 3.22 -0.45
C GLN A 142 -14.01 4.45 0.44
N ILE A 143 -12.91 5.20 0.35
CA ILE A 143 -12.71 6.44 1.13
C ILE A 143 -13.26 7.68 0.43
N LYS A 144 -13.84 7.54 -0.77
CA LYS A 144 -14.39 8.63 -1.61
C LYS A 144 -13.37 9.73 -1.91
N LEU A 145 -12.12 9.30 -2.19
CA LEU A 145 -11.04 10.22 -2.55
C LEU A 145 -11.28 10.78 -3.95
N ILE A 146 -11.14 12.10 -4.09
CA ILE A 146 -11.25 12.79 -5.36
C ILE A 146 -10.08 13.76 -5.58
N GLU A 147 -9.94 14.26 -6.79
CA GLU A 147 -9.02 15.35 -7.11
C GLU A 147 -9.35 16.59 -6.28
N GLY A 148 -8.32 17.27 -5.78
CA GLY A 148 -8.44 18.41 -4.88
C GLY A 148 -8.43 18.06 -3.39
N ASP A 149 -8.60 16.80 -3.02
CA ASP A 149 -8.47 16.34 -1.64
C ASP A 149 -7.02 16.45 -1.15
N HIS A 150 -6.82 16.42 0.17
CA HIS A 150 -5.51 16.65 0.77
C HIS A 150 -4.99 15.43 1.53
N ILE A 151 -3.68 15.13 1.35
CA ILE A 151 -2.96 14.06 2.05
C ILE A 151 -1.89 14.69 2.93
N TYR A 152 -1.87 14.30 4.22
CA TYR A 152 -0.95 14.80 5.25
C TYR A 152 -0.02 13.68 5.73
N TRP A 153 1.27 13.99 5.99
CA TRP A 153 2.26 13.05 6.55
C TRP A 153 3.31 13.74 7.45
#